data_691537b94a3d6b64ca9469d51881f996
#
_entry.id   691537b94a3d6b64ca9469d51881f996
#
_cell.length_a   1.000
_cell.length_b   1.000
_cell.length_c   1.000
_cell.angle_alpha   90.00
_cell.angle_beta   90.00
_cell.angle_gamma   90.00
#
_symmetry.space_group_name_H-M   'P 1'
#
loop_
_entity.id
_entity.type
_entity.pdbx_description
1 polymer ?
#
loop_
_entity_poly.entity_id
_entity_poly.type
_entity_poly.pdbx_seq_one_letter_code
_entity_poly.pdbx_strand_id
1 'polypeptide(L)'
;MRIFHLITHFSLGGAERVAANIAESQTHGMEYHVVEIMRGRTAYTPKFIAELEKAGVRCHRSWMPDVSFHFLFERIAALLFPLRMLYIMLRWRPDVIHTHTETPDLALYVFSRVFPRMLRRVKIVRTIHNTRLWTGLPRTAQCVEAFFKSHNANIAISDSVRDSYAERFGEVPPIINNGVAEVEQKNYFNISTPQGVHLSQVHQQHLNTSGGALVSSAPTTPPLGFCRLPEQEHLNILFAGRLEPQKGVVVLCKVLKMLAGDARFFFTIAGDGSQRTLVEQTLAEIAAEGKPLNAELVPPIFGLAGYMQSFDYLFMPSEFEGLSMLSMEASLNRLPVIANACPGLADTLPADWSLLAHGNNIDDYRRIFNLLPTANRNALTQQAYAFAKERFSVRTMQERYEAWYKAERSIC
;
A
#
# COMPACT_ATOMS: atom_id res chain seq x y z
N MET A 1 -21.40 16.61 -11.09
CA MET A 1 -21.24 15.17 -11.42
C MET A 1 -21.08 14.40 -10.13
N ARG A 2 -21.84 13.30 -9.94
CA ARG A 2 -21.77 12.45 -8.73
C ARG A 2 -21.01 11.18 -9.03
N ILE A 3 -19.91 10.97 -8.32
CA ILE A 3 -18.98 9.85 -8.51
C ILE A 3 -19.06 8.94 -7.30
N PHE A 4 -19.31 7.65 -7.52
CA PHE A 4 -19.47 6.66 -6.48
C PHE A 4 -18.34 5.63 -6.58
N HIS A 5 -17.43 5.66 -5.62
CA HIS A 5 -16.39 4.67 -5.47
C HIS A 5 -16.90 3.47 -4.68
N LEU A 6 -16.86 2.28 -5.28
CA LEU A 6 -17.19 1.03 -4.60
C LEU A 6 -15.90 0.39 -4.10
N ILE A 7 -15.82 0.17 -2.79
CA ILE A 7 -14.68 -0.47 -2.10
C ILE A 7 -15.15 -1.70 -1.32
N THR A 8 -14.24 -2.60 -0.99
CA THR A 8 -14.61 -3.79 -0.21
C THR A 8 -15.06 -3.39 1.20
N HIS A 9 -14.25 -2.63 1.91
CA HIS A 9 -14.53 -2.12 3.26
C HIS A 9 -13.69 -0.90 3.58
N PHE A 10 -14.12 -0.08 4.54
CA PHE A 10 -13.29 1.01 5.06
C PHE A 10 -12.19 0.43 5.97
N SER A 11 -11.10 -0.01 5.37
CA SER A 11 -9.93 -0.54 6.06
C SER A 11 -8.63 0.00 5.46
N LEU A 12 -7.50 -0.34 6.08
CA LEU A 12 -6.18 0.07 5.62
C LEU A 12 -5.70 -0.85 4.48
N GLY A 13 -6.20 -0.61 3.26
CA GLY A 13 -5.78 -1.31 2.05
C GLY A 13 -5.28 -0.33 0.99
N GLY A 14 -4.39 -0.80 0.10
CA GLY A 14 -3.85 0.06 -0.97
C GLY A 14 -4.93 0.57 -1.94
N ALA A 15 -5.85 -0.31 -2.34
CA ALA A 15 -6.93 0.03 -3.26
C ALA A 15 -7.96 0.98 -2.62
N GLU A 16 -8.29 0.77 -1.33
CA GLU A 16 -9.16 1.63 -0.55
C GLU A 16 -8.55 3.02 -0.38
N ARG A 17 -7.23 3.10 -0.16
CA ARG A 17 -6.52 4.38 -0.07
C ARG A 17 -6.50 5.12 -1.40
N VAL A 18 -6.34 4.42 -2.51
CA VAL A 18 -6.42 5.02 -3.85
C VAL A 18 -7.81 5.58 -4.12
N ALA A 19 -8.88 4.82 -3.79
CA ALA A 19 -10.26 5.31 -3.90
C ALA A 19 -10.48 6.58 -3.07
N ALA A 20 -9.96 6.61 -1.84
CA ALA A 20 -10.00 7.78 -0.96
C ALA A 20 -9.24 8.97 -1.57
N ASN A 21 -7.99 8.78 -1.98
CA ASN A 21 -7.18 9.84 -2.56
C ASN A 21 -7.82 10.44 -3.82
N ILE A 22 -8.54 9.65 -4.63
CA ILE A 22 -9.32 10.18 -5.76
C ILE A 22 -10.53 10.98 -5.26
N ALA A 23 -11.26 10.43 -4.28
CA ALA A 23 -12.47 11.04 -3.76
C ALA A 23 -12.22 12.34 -2.97
N GLU A 24 -11.03 12.54 -2.42
CA GLU A 24 -10.61 13.74 -1.72
C GLU A 24 -10.30 14.93 -2.67
N SER A 25 -10.52 14.77 -3.98
CA SER A 25 -10.39 15.86 -4.94
C SER A 25 -11.32 17.02 -4.60
N GLN A 26 -10.78 18.24 -4.59
CA GLN A 26 -11.51 19.47 -4.31
C GLN A 26 -12.06 20.15 -5.59
N THR A 27 -12.17 19.40 -6.68
CA THR A 27 -12.60 19.97 -7.97
C THR A 27 -14.06 20.40 -7.95
N HIS A 28 -14.29 21.65 -8.28
CA HIS A 28 -15.64 22.23 -8.33
C HIS A 28 -16.57 21.48 -9.28
N GLY A 29 -17.79 21.21 -8.81
CA GLY A 29 -18.81 20.52 -9.60
C GLY A 29 -18.75 18.99 -9.55
N MET A 30 -17.83 18.41 -8.77
CA MET A 30 -17.78 16.97 -8.47
C MET A 30 -18.20 16.70 -7.03
N GLU A 31 -19.10 15.73 -6.85
CA GLU A 31 -19.56 15.24 -5.54
C GLU A 31 -19.15 13.77 -5.43
N TYR A 32 -18.31 13.47 -4.45
CA TYR A 32 -17.75 12.13 -4.26
C TYR A 32 -18.44 11.37 -3.14
N HIS A 33 -18.72 10.12 -3.40
CA HIS A 33 -19.29 9.15 -2.47
C HIS A 33 -18.42 7.90 -2.43
N VAL A 34 -18.19 7.36 -1.25
CA VAL A 34 -17.51 6.07 -1.06
C VAL A 34 -18.49 5.09 -0.43
N VAL A 35 -18.67 3.93 -1.08
CA VAL A 35 -19.63 2.90 -0.69
C VAL A 35 -18.87 1.62 -0.39
N GLU A 36 -18.97 1.10 0.83
CA GLU A 36 -18.42 -0.21 1.17
C GLU A 36 -19.40 -1.35 0.88
N ILE A 37 -18.88 -2.48 0.42
CA ILE A 37 -19.65 -3.70 0.18
C ILE A 37 -19.86 -4.48 1.48
N MET A 38 -18.82 -4.61 2.30
CA MET A 38 -18.83 -5.24 3.62
C MET A 38 -18.44 -4.23 4.69
N ARG A 39 -19.07 -4.32 5.86
CA ARG A 39 -18.87 -3.35 6.94
C ARG A 39 -17.55 -3.57 7.66
N GLY A 40 -16.54 -2.77 7.35
CA GLY A 40 -15.25 -2.79 8.02
C GLY A 40 -15.36 -2.49 9.53
N ARG A 41 -14.57 -3.19 10.36
CA ARG A 41 -14.57 -3.11 11.83
C ARG A 41 -13.19 -2.96 12.45
N THR A 42 -12.19 -2.53 11.67
CA THR A 42 -10.85 -2.31 12.20
C THR A 42 -10.80 -1.04 13.05
N ALA A 43 -9.82 -0.95 13.96
CA ALA A 43 -9.57 0.26 14.75
C ALA A 43 -9.28 1.51 13.87
N TYR A 44 -8.86 1.30 12.64
CA TYR A 44 -8.60 2.35 11.66
C TYR A 44 -9.89 2.89 10.99
N THR A 45 -10.92 2.05 10.87
CA THR A 45 -12.18 2.39 10.13
C THR A 45 -12.80 3.74 10.54
N PRO A 46 -12.98 4.07 11.84
CA PRO A 46 -13.56 5.36 12.24
C PRO A 46 -12.69 6.55 11.83
N LYS A 47 -11.38 6.42 11.92
CA LYS A 47 -10.43 7.48 11.54
C LYS A 47 -10.47 7.73 10.03
N PHE A 48 -10.52 6.67 9.24
CA PHE A 48 -10.58 6.74 7.79
C PHE A 48 -11.87 7.40 7.29
N ILE A 49 -13.01 7.05 7.88
CA ILE A 49 -14.29 7.69 7.56
C ILE A 49 -14.26 9.17 7.93
N ALA A 50 -13.78 9.52 9.13
CA ALA A 50 -13.68 10.91 9.57
C ALA A 50 -12.76 11.76 8.67
N GLU A 51 -11.67 11.18 8.17
CA GLU A 51 -10.78 11.81 7.19
C GLU A 51 -11.52 12.16 5.89
N LEU A 52 -12.23 11.19 5.32
CA LEU A 52 -13.03 11.36 4.10
C LEU A 52 -14.17 12.38 4.29
N GLU A 53 -14.92 12.29 5.39
CA GLU A 53 -16.02 13.23 5.70
C GLU A 53 -15.50 14.66 5.90
N LYS A 54 -14.32 14.83 6.51
CA LYS A 54 -13.65 16.14 6.62
C LYS A 54 -13.29 16.72 5.25
N ALA A 55 -12.95 15.87 4.29
CA ALA A 55 -12.71 16.26 2.89
C ALA A 55 -14.01 16.47 2.08
N GLY A 56 -15.20 16.37 2.71
CA GLY A 56 -16.49 16.55 2.05
C GLY A 56 -17.01 15.32 1.30
N VAL A 57 -16.35 14.16 1.45
CA VAL A 57 -16.77 12.90 0.83
C VAL A 57 -17.87 12.25 1.65
N ARG A 58 -18.90 11.76 0.99
CA ARG A 58 -19.99 11.05 1.68
C ARG A 58 -19.71 9.55 1.79
N CYS A 59 -19.66 9.04 3.01
CA CYS A 59 -19.40 7.64 3.29
C CYS A 59 -20.68 6.83 3.49
N HIS A 60 -20.85 5.75 2.73
CA HIS A 60 -22.01 4.85 2.82
C HIS A 60 -21.60 3.50 3.39
N ARG A 61 -21.94 3.28 4.68
CA ARG A 61 -21.63 2.05 5.40
C ARG A 61 -22.50 0.88 4.91
N SER A 62 -21.90 -0.30 4.81
CA SER A 62 -22.61 -1.52 4.46
C SER A 62 -23.56 -2.00 5.57
N TRP A 63 -24.62 -2.71 5.18
CA TRP A 63 -25.48 -3.47 6.08
C TRP A 63 -24.90 -4.86 6.40
N MET A 64 -24.04 -5.38 5.53
CA MET A 64 -23.42 -6.69 5.69
C MET A 64 -22.25 -6.61 6.68
N PRO A 65 -22.26 -7.40 7.77
CA PRO A 65 -21.18 -7.42 8.73
C PRO A 65 -19.92 -8.06 8.12
N ASP A 66 -18.76 -7.63 8.61
CA ASP A 66 -17.50 -8.33 8.42
C ASP A 66 -17.45 -9.54 9.37
N VAL A 67 -17.18 -10.73 8.84
CA VAL A 67 -17.11 -11.99 9.57
C VAL A 67 -15.84 -12.76 9.22
N SER A 68 -15.37 -13.58 10.15
CA SER A 68 -14.07 -14.25 10.12
C SER A 68 -13.81 -15.18 8.91
N PHE A 69 -14.82 -15.53 8.14
CA PHE A 69 -14.70 -16.31 6.89
C PHE A 69 -14.73 -15.39 5.66
N HIS A 70 -13.78 -14.49 5.54
CA HIS A 70 -13.72 -13.43 4.55
C HIS A 70 -14.16 -13.83 3.15
N PHE A 71 -13.55 -14.84 2.57
CA PHE A 71 -13.71 -15.16 1.15
C PHE A 71 -15.13 -15.61 0.74
N LEU A 72 -15.84 -16.36 1.58
CA LEU A 72 -17.21 -16.77 1.30
C LEU A 72 -18.20 -15.63 1.52
N PHE A 73 -18.00 -14.85 2.58
CA PHE A 73 -18.88 -13.75 2.93
C PHE A 73 -18.74 -12.56 1.99
N GLU A 74 -17.58 -12.28 1.45
CA GLU A 74 -17.40 -11.29 0.39
C GLU A 74 -18.28 -11.58 -0.82
N ARG A 75 -18.40 -12.84 -1.21
CA ARG A 75 -19.26 -13.28 -2.31
C ARG A 75 -20.74 -13.14 -1.97
N ILE A 76 -21.14 -13.54 -0.77
CA ILE A 76 -22.52 -13.36 -0.29
C ILE A 76 -22.87 -11.89 -0.23
N ALA A 77 -21.96 -11.05 0.28
CA ALA A 77 -22.13 -9.60 0.31
C ALA A 77 -22.29 -9.03 -1.10
N ALA A 78 -21.47 -9.45 -2.06
CA ALA A 78 -21.59 -9.04 -3.45
C ALA A 78 -22.94 -9.47 -4.08
N LEU A 79 -23.46 -10.65 -3.74
CA LEU A 79 -24.75 -11.15 -4.22
C LEU A 79 -25.94 -10.39 -3.61
N LEU A 80 -25.83 -9.91 -2.37
CA LEU A 80 -26.88 -9.15 -1.70
C LEU A 80 -26.81 -7.63 -1.96
N PHE A 81 -25.66 -7.15 -2.44
CA PHE A 81 -25.42 -5.74 -2.73
C PHE A 81 -26.42 -5.09 -3.69
N PRO A 82 -27.02 -5.79 -4.69
CA PRO A 82 -28.02 -5.18 -5.57
C PRO A 82 -29.16 -4.45 -4.87
N LEU A 83 -29.63 -4.94 -3.72
CA LEU A 83 -30.69 -4.27 -2.95
C LEU A 83 -30.20 -2.93 -2.36
N ARG A 84 -28.97 -2.94 -1.81
CA ARG A 84 -28.34 -1.73 -1.30
C ARG A 84 -28.05 -0.73 -2.41
N MET A 85 -27.52 -1.22 -3.53
CA MET A 85 -27.20 -0.39 -4.68
C MET A 85 -28.45 0.22 -5.31
N LEU A 86 -29.55 -0.52 -5.36
CA LEU A 86 -30.84 0.03 -5.84
C LEU A 86 -31.28 1.25 -5.01
N TYR A 87 -31.19 1.16 -3.67
CA TYR A 87 -31.45 2.30 -2.80
C TYR A 87 -30.55 3.50 -3.12
N ILE A 88 -29.24 3.26 -3.30
CA ILE A 88 -28.25 4.29 -3.65
C ILE A 88 -28.59 4.93 -4.99
N MET A 89 -28.91 4.12 -6.02
CA MET A 89 -29.28 4.59 -7.35
C MET A 89 -30.54 5.47 -7.35
N LEU A 90 -31.56 5.09 -6.58
CA LEU A 90 -32.81 5.84 -6.48
C LEU A 90 -32.63 7.15 -5.69
N ARG A 91 -31.85 7.11 -4.62
CA ARG A 91 -31.69 8.25 -3.70
C ARG A 91 -30.70 9.30 -4.22
N TRP A 92 -29.58 8.88 -4.83
CA TRP A 92 -28.44 9.73 -5.15
C TRP A 92 -28.20 9.91 -6.65
N ARG A 93 -28.67 9.00 -7.50
CA ARG A 93 -28.53 9.05 -8.97
C ARG A 93 -27.09 9.31 -9.41
N PRO A 94 -26.14 8.37 -9.21
CA PRO A 94 -24.74 8.54 -9.63
C PRO A 94 -24.62 8.75 -11.13
N ASP A 95 -23.70 9.63 -11.53
CA ASP A 95 -23.30 9.79 -12.93
C ASP A 95 -22.19 8.80 -13.29
N VAL A 96 -21.31 8.49 -12.32
CA VAL A 96 -20.18 7.55 -12.45
C VAL A 96 -20.21 6.56 -11.31
N ILE A 97 -19.96 5.28 -11.61
CA ILE A 97 -19.66 4.23 -10.63
C ILE A 97 -18.27 3.70 -10.93
N HIS A 98 -17.40 3.78 -9.95
CA HIS A 98 -15.99 3.38 -10.05
C HIS A 98 -15.69 2.26 -9.05
N THR A 99 -15.25 1.10 -9.52
CA THR A 99 -14.93 -0.07 -8.70
C THR A 99 -13.42 -0.21 -8.50
N HIS A 100 -13.01 -0.74 -7.32
CA HIS A 100 -11.62 -0.82 -6.91
C HIS A 100 -11.27 -2.18 -6.32
N THR A 101 -11.52 -3.25 -6.81
CA THR A 101 -11.14 -4.61 -6.44
C THR A 101 -12.20 -5.62 -6.90
N GLU A 102 -11.89 -6.89 -6.81
CA GLU A 102 -12.74 -7.98 -7.33
C GLU A 102 -14.12 -8.06 -6.68
N THR A 103 -14.23 -7.78 -5.37
CA THR A 103 -15.51 -7.84 -4.65
C THR A 103 -16.48 -6.75 -5.11
N PRO A 104 -16.12 -5.46 -5.18
CA PRO A 104 -16.90 -4.43 -5.85
C PRO A 104 -17.21 -4.72 -7.32
N ASP A 105 -16.27 -5.29 -8.07
CA ASP A 105 -16.47 -5.66 -9.47
C ASP A 105 -17.60 -6.69 -9.60
N LEU A 106 -17.54 -7.75 -8.80
CA LEU A 106 -18.57 -8.78 -8.76
C LEU A 106 -19.92 -8.19 -8.32
N ALA A 107 -19.93 -7.33 -7.30
CA ALA A 107 -21.16 -6.70 -6.79
C ALA A 107 -21.84 -5.83 -7.85
N LEU A 108 -21.09 -5.03 -8.60
CA LEU A 108 -21.61 -4.22 -9.69
C LEU A 108 -22.09 -5.08 -10.86
N TYR A 109 -21.36 -6.13 -11.21
CA TYR A 109 -21.79 -7.09 -12.22
C TYR A 109 -23.12 -7.76 -11.84
N VAL A 110 -23.27 -8.26 -10.61
CA VAL A 110 -24.54 -8.84 -10.14
C VAL A 110 -25.67 -7.81 -10.19
N PHE A 111 -25.41 -6.57 -9.76
CA PHE A 111 -26.38 -5.49 -9.89
C PHE A 111 -26.81 -5.26 -11.35
N SER A 112 -25.88 -5.29 -12.29
CA SER A 112 -26.18 -5.13 -13.71
C SER A 112 -27.08 -6.21 -14.27
N ARG A 113 -27.00 -7.43 -13.72
CA ARG A 113 -27.84 -8.57 -14.14
C ARG A 113 -29.25 -8.49 -13.57
N VAL A 114 -29.39 -7.93 -12.37
CA VAL A 114 -30.70 -7.79 -11.68
C VAL A 114 -31.44 -6.53 -12.15
N PHE A 115 -30.72 -5.41 -12.32
CA PHE A 115 -31.27 -4.11 -12.66
C PHE A 115 -30.59 -3.45 -13.88
N PRO A 116 -30.60 -4.06 -15.06
CA PRO A 116 -29.80 -3.60 -16.22
C PRO A 116 -30.18 -2.19 -16.70
N ARG A 117 -31.47 -1.80 -16.53
CA ARG A 117 -31.95 -0.46 -16.94
C ARG A 117 -31.37 0.67 -16.10
N MET A 118 -30.97 0.39 -14.85
CA MET A 118 -30.45 1.41 -13.91
C MET A 118 -29.05 1.93 -14.31
N LEU A 119 -28.26 1.13 -15.01
CA LEU A 119 -26.91 1.49 -15.44
C LEU A 119 -26.83 2.17 -16.81
N ARG A 120 -27.92 2.26 -17.56
CA ARG A 120 -27.90 2.80 -18.94
C ARG A 120 -27.32 4.21 -19.06
N ARG A 121 -27.49 5.04 -18.01
CA ARG A 121 -27.02 6.44 -17.98
C ARG A 121 -25.81 6.63 -17.06
N VAL A 122 -25.30 5.59 -16.45
CA VAL A 122 -24.17 5.64 -15.51
C VAL A 122 -22.88 5.27 -16.24
N LYS A 123 -21.83 6.07 -16.14
CA LYS A 123 -20.50 5.71 -16.63
C LYS A 123 -19.88 4.71 -15.65
N ILE A 124 -19.42 3.58 -16.17
CA ILE A 124 -18.74 2.56 -15.37
C ILE A 124 -17.25 2.74 -15.55
N VAL A 125 -16.51 2.74 -14.45
CA VAL A 125 -15.06 2.81 -14.40
C VAL A 125 -14.57 1.72 -13.44
N ARG A 126 -13.45 1.12 -13.77
CA ARG A 126 -12.81 0.08 -12.96
C ARG A 126 -11.31 0.34 -12.89
N THR A 127 -10.75 0.34 -11.70
CA THR A 127 -9.30 0.33 -11.51
C THR A 127 -8.81 -1.07 -11.18
N ILE A 128 -7.88 -1.58 -11.99
CA ILE A 128 -7.25 -2.89 -11.82
C ILE A 128 -5.99 -2.69 -10.98
N HIS A 129 -6.00 -3.21 -9.72
CA HIS A 129 -4.93 -3.01 -8.75
C HIS A 129 -3.91 -4.15 -8.68
N ASN A 130 -4.22 -5.33 -9.26
CA ASN A 130 -3.39 -6.52 -9.12
C ASN A 130 -3.07 -7.17 -10.46
N THR A 131 -1.87 -7.74 -10.59
CA THR A 131 -1.49 -8.58 -11.72
C THR A 131 -2.19 -9.93 -11.71
N ARG A 132 -2.62 -10.42 -10.52
CA ARG A 132 -3.33 -11.69 -10.35
C ARG A 132 -4.77 -11.43 -9.93
N LEU A 133 -5.69 -11.61 -10.87
CA LEU A 133 -7.14 -11.45 -10.65
C LEU A 133 -7.85 -12.80 -10.60
N TRP A 134 -8.97 -12.85 -9.87
CA TRP A 134 -9.92 -13.96 -9.87
C TRP A 134 -9.34 -15.32 -9.49
N THR A 135 -8.55 -15.39 -8.44
CA THR A 135 -8.07 -16.65 -7.92
C THR A 135 -9.25 -17.52 -7.45
N GLY A 136 -9.48 -18.65 -8.14
CA GLY A 136 -10.49 -19.66 -7.77
C GLY A 136 -11.91 -19.50 -8.34
N LEU A 137 -12.16 -18.59 -9.33
CA LEU A 137 -13.49 -18.43 -9.98
C LEU A 137 -13.41 -18.20 -11.49
N PRO A 138 -12.86 -19.09 -12.31
CA PRO A 138 -12.58 -18.81 -13.71
C PRO A 138 -13.82 -18.49 -14.56
N ARG A 139 -14.97 -19.18 -14.35
CA ARG A 139 -16.19 -18.92 -15.11
C ARG A 139 -16.85 -17.59 -14.75
N THR A 140 -16.90 -17.26 -13.49
CA THR A 140 -17.44 -15.95 -13.02
C THR A 140 -16.56 -14.81 -13.49
N ALA A 141 -15.24 -15.00 -13.43
CA ALA A 141 -14.27 -14.05 -13.94
C ALA A 141 -14.55 -13.65 -15.39
N GLN A 142 -14.70 -14.62 -16.30
CA GLN A 142 -14.98 -14.35 -17.72
C GLN A 142 -16.22 -13.47 -17.92
N CYS A 143 -17.29 -13.71 -17.16
CA CYS A 143 -18.52 -12.91 -17.28
C CYS A 143 -18.33 -11.48 -16.76
N VAL A 144 -17.61 -11.32 -15.62
CA VAL A 144 -17.33 -9.99 -15.04
C VAL A 144 -16.38 -9.20 -15.96
N GLU A 145 -15.34 -9.82 -16.47
CA GLU A 145 -14.39 -9.19 -17.40
C GLU A 145 -15.08 -8.76 -18.69
N ALA A 146 -15.93 -9.61 -19.27
CA ALA A 146 -16.73 -9.27 -20.45
C ALA A 146 -17.65 -8.06 -20.19
N PHE A 147 -18.23 -7.97 -19.00
CA PHE A 147 -19.05 -6.82 -18.59
C PHE A 147 -18.25 -5.52 -18.57
N PHE A 148 -17.09 -5.48 -17.91
CA PHE A 148 -16.27 -4.28 -17.86
C PHE A 148 -15.68 -3.90 -19.22
N LYS A 149 -15.24 -4.87 -20.00
CA LYS A 149 -14.75 -4.68 -21.36
C LYS A 149 -15.82 -4.05 -22.26
N SER A 150 -17.07 -4.54 -22.21
CA SER A 150 -18.19 -3.99 -22.99
C SER A 150 -18.53 -2.53 -22.66
N HIS A 151 -18.07 -2.02 -21.52
CA HIS A 151 -18.26 -0.64 -21.07
C HIS A 151 -17.01 0.23 -21.26
N ASN A 152 -15.92 -0.29 -21.83
CA ASN A 152 -14.60 0.38 -21.90
C ASN A 152 -14.19 0.93 -20.53
N ALA A 153 -14.39 0.13 -19.47
CA ALA A 153 -14.32 0.59 -18.10
C ALA A 153 -12.95 0.43 -17.47
N ASN A 154 -12.07 -0.40 -18.05
CA ASN A 154 -10.83 -0.87 -17.44
C ASN A 154 -9.71 0.19 -17.46
N ILE A 155 -9.06 0.40 -16.32
CA ILE A 155 -7.88 1.24 -16.14
C ILE A 155 -6.86 0.43 -15.32
N ALA A 156 -5.63 0.32 -15.80
CA ALA A 156 -4.53 -0.30 -15.07
C ALA A 156 -3.76 0.74 -14.24
N ILE A 157 -3.21 0.32 -13.11
CA ILE A 157 -2.43 1.22 -12.25
C ILE A 157 -0.95 1.30 -12.61
N SER A 158 -0.44 0.33 -13.39
CA SER A 158 0.98 0.25 -13.81
C SER A 158 1.14 -0.49 -15.12
N ASP A 159 2.34 -0.41 -15.72
CA ASP A 159 2.72 -1.18 -16.89
C ASP A 159 2.61 -2.68 -16.64
N SER A 160 3.12 -3.18 -15.52
CA SER A 160 3.04 -4.60 -15.14
C SER A 160 1.60 -5.10 -15.01
N VAL A 161 0.70 -4.29 -14.46
CA VAL A 161 -0.73 -4.64 -14.34
C VAL A 161 -1.39 -4.64 -15.71
N ARG A 162 -1.12 -3.64 -16.55
CA ARG A 162 -1.62 -3.56 -17.93
C ARG A 162 -1.21 -4.78 -18.75
N ASP A 163 0.08 -5.11 -18.72
CA ASP A 163 0.64 -6.18 -19.56
C ASP A 163 0.13 -7.56 -19.10
N SER A 164 0.08 -7.81 -17.80
CA SER A 164 -0.52 -9.03 -17.24
C SER A 164 -2.01 -9.15 -17.56
N TYR A 165 -2.75 -8.04 -17.55
CA TYR A 165 -4.15 -8.01 -17.93
C TYR A 165 -4.34 -8.28 -19.43
N ALA A 166 -3.51 -7.66 -20.27
CA ALA A 166 -3.55 -7.82 -21.72
C ALA A 166 -3.24 -9.28 -22.12
N GLU A 167 -2.23 -9.88 -21.52
CA GLU A 167 -1.88 -11.29 -21.74
C GLU A 167 -3.05 -12.24 -21.42
N ARG A 168 -3.73 -11.98 -20.30
CA ARG A 168 -4.77 -12.88 -19.80
C ARG A 168 -6.14 -12.69 -20.45
N PHE A 169 -6.54 -11.44 -20.75
CA PHE A 169 -7.90 -11.09 -21.16
C PHE A 169 -7.97 -10.47 -22.58
N GLY A 170 -6.84 -10.26 -23.26
CA GLY A 170 -6.77 -9.75 -24.62
C GLY A 170 -7.25 -8.31 -24.77
N GLU A 171 -7.12 -7.48 -23.73
CA GLU A 171 -7.45 -6.06 -23.75
C GLU A 171 -6.29 -5.27 -23.13
N VAL A 172 -5.89 -4.16 -23.75
CA VAL A 172 -4.85 -3.26 -23.27
C VAL A 172 -5.51 -2.04 -22.61
N PRO A 173 -5.72 -2.01 -21.30
CA PRO A 173 -6.31 -0.87 -20.62
C PRO A 173 -5.36 0.31 -20.61
N PRO A 174 -5.86 1.57 -20.61
CA PRO A 174 -5.04 2.74 -20.35
C PRO A 174 -4.50 2.72 -18.93
N ILE A 175 -3.38 3.45 -18.70
CA ILE A 175 -2.75 3.53 -17.39
C ILE A 175 -3.08 4.86 -16.72
N ILE A 176 -3.62 4.78 -15.50
CA ILE A 176 -3.63 5.88 -14.55
C ILE A 176 -2.96 5.37 -13.28
N ASN A 177 -1.73 5.83 -13.05
CA ASN A 177 -0.97 5.40 -11.88
C ASN A 177 -1.62 5.87 -10.57
N ASN A 178 -1.44 5.08 -9.52
CA ASN A 178 -1.83 5.49 -8.17
C ASN A 178 -1.08 6.74 -7.74
N GLY A 179 -1.74 7.61 -6.98
CA GLY A 179 -1.14 8.81 -6.42
C GLY A 179 -0.87 8.67 -4.92
N VAL A 180 0.26 9.22 -4.50
CA VAL A 180 0.66 9.37 -3.09
C VAL A 180 0.92 10.84 -2.77
N ALA A 181 0.80 11.20 -1.49
CA ALA A 181 0.99 12.56 -1.04
C ALA A 181 2.45 12.83 -0.66
N GLU A 182 2.91 14.02 -1.00
CA GLU A 182 4.08 14.63 -0.35
C GLU A 182 3.61 15.20 0.99
N VAL A 183 4.28 14.83 2.08
CA VAL A 183 3.86 15.20 3.44
C VAL A 183 4.96 15.96 4.17
N GLU A 184 4.55 16.80 5.16
CA GLU A 184 5.48 17.48 6.03
C GLU A 184 6.36 16.47 6.77
N GLN A 185 7.68 16.69 6.70
CA GLN A 185 8.64 15.78 7.30
C GLN A 185 8.93 16.12 8.76
N LYS A 186 9.01 15.09 9.58
CA LYS A 186 9.37 15.13 11.01
C LYS A 186 10.64 14.33 11.22
N ASN A 187 11.39 14.65 12.25
CA ASN A 187 12.58 13.86 12.58
C ASN A 187 12.18 12.66 13.46
N TYR A 188 12.36 11.45 12.95
CA TYR A 188 12.07 10.20 13.65
C TYR A 188 12.92 10.04 14.92
N PHE A 189 14.18 10.43 14.86
CA PHE A 189 15.14 10.27 15.96
C PHE A 189 15.00 11.34 17.07
N ASN A 190 14.22 12.40 16.83
CA ASN A 190 13.96 13.47 17.82
C ASN A 190 12.66 13.26 18.60
N ILE A 191 11.98 12.14 18.44
CA ILE A 191 10.82 11.81 19.26
C ILE A 191 11.36 11.49 20.67
N SER A 192 11.30 12.48 21.57
CA SER A 192 11.78 12.39 22.93
C SER A 192 11.19 11.19 23.64
N THR A 193 12.05 10.33 24.17
CA THR A 193 11.66 9.32 25.17
C THR A 193 11.20 10.03 26.44
N PRO A 194 10.10 9.60 27.05
CA PRO A 194 9.93 9.79 28.49
C PRO A 194 11.05 9.01 29.18
N GLN A 195 11.83 9.71 29.98
CA GLN A 195 12.99 9.30 30.75
C GLN A 195 13.18 7.79 30.99
N GLY A 196 14.28 7.26 30.52
CA GLY A 196 15.07 6.30 31.30
C GLY A 196 14.69 4.83 31.24
N VAL A 197 14.61 4.22 30.04
CA VAL A 197 14.72 2.75 29.96
C VAL A 197 15.87 2.39 29.03
N HIS A 198 16.98 1.96 29.61
CA HIS A 198 18.12 1.36 28.87
C HIS A 198 17.66 0.07 28.18
N LEU A 199 17.92 -0.09 26.90
CA LEU A 199 17.59 -1.28 26.08
C LEU A 199 18.11 -2.61 26.67
N SER A 200 19.15 -2.58 27.49
CA SER A 200 19.66 -3.73 28.25
C SER A 200 18.68 -4.26 29.31
N GLN A 201 17.72 -3.45 29.79
CA GLN A 201 16.75 -3.88 30.81
C GLN A 201 15.47 -4.48 30.21
N VAL A 202 15.11 -4.11 28.98
CA VAL A 202 13.94 -4.68 28.30
C VAL A 202 14.20 -6.12 27.88
N HIS A 203 15.43 -6.46 27.55
CA HIS A 203 15.83 -7.83 27.17
C HIS A 203 15.79 -8.81 28.37
N GLN A 204 16.02 -8.33 29.59
CA GLN A 204 15.96 -9.19 30.80
C GLN A 204 14.54 -9.35 31.36
N GLN A 205 13.61 -8.41 31.12
CA GLN A 205 12.24 -8.54 31.63
C GLN A 205 11.36 -9.48 30.81
N HIS A 206 11.62 -9.68 29.52
CA HIS A 206 10.86 -10.63 28.70
C HIS A 206 11.24 -12.10 28.90
N LEU A 207 12.36 -12.39 29.54
CA LEU A 207 12.77 -13.77 29.88
C LEU A 207 12.16 -14.28 31.21
N ASN A 208 11.55 -13.43 32.01
CA ASN A 208 11.07 -13.79 33.36
C ASN A 208 9.54 -13.79 33.55
N THR A 209 8.74 -13.60 32.50
CA THR A 209 7.27 -13.68 32.61
C THR A 209 6.66 -14.64 31.59
N SER A 210 6.84 -15.93 31.84
CA SER A 210 5.93 -16.95 31.33
C SER A 210 4.74 -17.03 32.30
N GLY A 211 3.60 -16.50 31.90
CA GLY A 211 2.32 -16.73 32.61
C GLY A 211 1.45 -15.48 32.72
N GLY A 212 0.35 -15.46 31.96
CA GLY A 212 -0.83 -14.70 32.37
C GLY A 212 -1.33 -13.61 31.41
N ALA A 213 -2.46 -13.95 30.79
CA ALA A 213 -3.57 -13.08 30.37
C ALA A 213 -3.32 -11.92 29.40
N LEU A 214 -3.82 -12.14 28.19
CA LEU A 214 -4.13 -11.14 27.16
C LEU A 214 -5.14 -10.10 27.70
N VAL A 215 -4.71 -8.85 27.79
CA VAL A 215 -5.60 -7.69 27.82
C VAL A 215 -5.28 -6.83 26.61
N SER A 216 -6.21 -6.84 25.67
CA SER A 216 -6.22 -6.02 24.46
C SER A 216 -6.55 -4.57 24.83
N SER A 217 -5.55 -3.70 24.89
CA SER A 217 -5.73 -2.26 24.75
C SER A 217 -4.62 -1.71 23.86
N ALA A 218 -5.01 -1.18 22.71
CA ALA A 218 -4.09 -0.52 21.80
C ALA A 218 -3.43 0.67 22.50
N PRO A 219 -2.08 0.74 22.55
CA PRO A 219 -1.42 1.89 23.19
C PRO A 219 -1.52 3.10 22.25
N THR A 220 -2.05 4.19 22.81
CA THR A 220 -2.06 5.54 22.22
C THR A 220 -0.72 6.27 22.36
N THR A 221 0.34 5.57 22.74
CA THR A 221 1.69 6.12 22.89
C THR A 221 2.53 5.85 21.64
N PRO A 222 3.27 6.84 21.13
CA PRO A 222 4.25 6.62 20.07
C PRO A 222 5.29 5.59 20.54
N PRO A 223 5.88 4.80 19.62
CA PRO A 223 6.89 3.82 19.99
C PRO A 223 8.03 4.49 20.74
N LEU A 224 8.53 3.78 21.75
CA LEU A 224 9.64 4.17 22.60
C LEU A 224 10.80 4.71 21.78
N GLY A 225 11.30 5.88 22.15
CA GLY A 225 12.35 6.59 21.44
C GLY A 225 13.62 5.76 21.29
N PHE A 226 14.21 5.90 20.12
CA PHE A 226 15.44 5.23 19.75
C PHE A 226 16.61 6.18 20.00
N CYS A 227 17.61 5.71 20.75
CA CYS A 227 18.86 6.38 20.91
C CYS A 227 19.65 6.23 19.60
N ARG A 228 19.78 7.31 18.82
CA ARG A 228 20.89 7.43 17.90
C ARG A 228 22.17 7.22 18.69
N LEU A 229 22.96 6.21 18.32
CA LEU A 229 24.30 6.09 18.88
C LEU A 229 25.03 7.40 18.60
N PRO A 230 25.56 8.12 19.61
CA PRO A 230 26.26 9.36 19.35
C PRO A 230 27.51 9.08 18.53
N GLU A 231 27.70 9.86 17.47
CA GLU A 231 28.97 10.07 16.75
C GLU A 231 29.52 8.99 15.80
N GLN A 232 28.73 8.03 15.29
CA GLN A 232 29.17 7.29 14.10
C GLN A 232 28.39 7.72 12.88
N GLU A 233 29.09 8.17 11.82
CA GLU A 233 28.52 8.42 10.48
C GLU A 233 28.12 7.08 9.85
N HIS A 234 26.92 6.58 10.16
CA HIS A 234 26.35 5.42 9.52
C HIS A 234 25.15 5.81 8.65
N LEU A 235 24.90 5.01 7.62
CA LEU A 235 23.72 5.13 6.78
C LEU A 235 22.53 4.42 7.44
N ASN A 236 21.44 5.15 7.68
CA ASN A 236 20.21 4.62 8.26
C ASN A 236 19.36 4.00 7.14
N ILE A 237 19.18 2.70 7.20
CA ILE A 237 18.42 1.90 6.24
C ILE A 237 17.07 1.54 6.84
N LEU A 238 16.00 1.97 6.21
CA LEU A 238 14.63 1.61 6.61
C LEU A 238 14.18 0.37 5.84
N PHE A 239 13.68 -0.64 6.53
CA PHE A 239 12.78 -1.65 5.98
C PHE A 239 11.41 -1.47 6.63
N ALA A 240 10.35 -1.33 5.84
CA ALA A 240 9.01 -1.14 6.39
C ALA A 240 7.95 -1.94 5.63
N GLY A 241 7.01 -2.52 6.38
CA GLY A 241 5.89 -3.26 5.82
C GLY A 241 5.51 -4.50 6.61
N ARG A 242 4.57 -5.28 6.05
CA ARG A 242 4.20 -6.56 6.65
C ARG A 242 5.39 -7.53 6.59
N LEU A 243 5.71 -8.18 7.69
CA LEU A 243 6.76 -9.20 7.74
C LEU A 243 6.22 -10.53 7.17
N GLU A 244 6.00 -10.55 5.85
CA GLU A 244 5.48 -11.68 5.09
C GLU A 244 6.45 -12.10 3.97
N PRO A 245 6.39 -13.35 3.47
CA PRO A 245 7.26 -13.82 2.39
C PRO A 245 7.29 -12.88 1.18
N GLN A 246 6.14 -12.36 0.79
CA GLN A 246 5.99 -11.41 -0.32
C GLN A 246 6.93 -10.20 -0.20
N LYS A 247 7.20 -9.72 1.02
CA LYS A 247 8.06 -8.56 1.28
C LYS A 247 9.55 -8.89 1.33
N GLY A 248 9.92 -10.13 1.04
CA GLY A 248 11.30 -10.56 0.96
C GLY A 248 12.02 -10.61 2.30
N VAL A 249 11.31 -10.95 3.39
CA VAL A 249 11.90 -11.01 4.75
C VAL A 249 13.06 -11.99 4.83
N VAL A 250 13.01 -13.10 4.08
CA VAL A 250 14.13 -14.05 3.99
C VAL A 250 15.38 -13.38 3.39
N VAL A 251 15.21 -12.55 2.37
CA VAL A 251 16.30 -11.79 1.75
C VAL A 251 16.83 -10.73 2.72
N LEU A 252 15.94 -10.01 3.43
CA LEU A 252 16.32 -9.09 4.50
C LEU A 252 17.24 -9.79 5.52
N CYS A 253 16.83 -10.95 6.05
CA CYS A 253 17.61 -11.70 7.02
C CYS A 253 19.00 -12.11 6.49
N LYS A 254 19.09 -12.50 5.21
CA LYS A 254 20.38 -12.80 4.57
C LYS A 254 21.26 -11.54 4.44
N VAL A 255 20.68 -10.39 4.11
CA VAL A 255 21.38 -9.10 4.01
C VAL A 255 21.87 -8.66 5.38
N LEU A 256 21.07 -8.80 6.44
CA LEU A 256 21.48 -8.50 7.81
C LEU A 256 22.69 -9.35 8.24
N LYS A 257 22.67 -10.65 7.95
CA LYS A 257 23.83 -11.54 8.21
C LYS A 257 25.07 -11.16 7.39
N MET A 258 24.89 -10.80 6.11
CA MET A 258 25.98 -10.36 5.23
C MET A 258 26.65 -9.08 5.75
N LEU A 259 25.88 -8.15 6.32
CA LEU A 259 26.35 -6.86 6.83
C LEU A 259 26.62 -6.86 8.34
N ALA A 260 26.52 -8.02 9.00
CA ALA A 260 26.74 -8.15 10.44
C ALA A 260 28.15 -7.68 10.82
N GLY A 261 28.24 -6.70 11.72
CA GLY A 261 29.49 -6.07 12.14
C GLY A 261 29.99 -4.92 11.24
N ASP A 262 29.28 -4.61 10.16
CA ASP A 262 29.61 -3.45 9.32
C ASP A 262 28.99 -2.17 9.90
N ALA A 263 29.81 -1.38 10.60
CA ALA A 263 29.37 -0.17 11.28
C ALA A 263 28.89 0.96 10.34
N ARG A 264 29.06 0.81 9.02
CA ARG A 264 28.60 1.81 8.04
C ARG A 264 27.09 1.85 7.90
N PHE A 265 26.37 0.82 8.35
CA PHE A 265 24.92 0.69 8.17
C PHE A 265 24.20 0.46 9.49
N PHE A 266 23.01 1.05 9.63
CA PHE A 266 22.08 0.75 10.69
C PHE A 266 20.69 0.50 10.10
N PHE A 267 20.05 -0.62 10.48
CA PHE A 267 18.74 -1.00 9.95
C PHE A 267 17.63 -0.74 10.99
N THR A 268 16.62 0.03 10.61
CA THR A 268 15.34 0.09 11.32
C THR A 268 14.33 -0.77 10.56
N ILE A 269 13.91 -1.88 11.18
CA ILE A 269 12.96 -2.84 10.61
C ILE A 269 11.59 -2.57 11.24
N ALA A 270 10.71 -1.90 10.53
CA ALA A 270 9.40 -1.47 11.00
C ALA A 270 8.28 -2.35 10.45
N GLY A 271 7.70 -3.21 11.27
CA GLY A 271 6.62 -4.07 10.80
C GLY A 271 6.21 -5.17 11.75
N ASP A 272 5.19 -5.93 11.31
CA ASP A 272 4.69 -7.12 11.95
C ASP A 272 4.16 -8.11 10.90
N GLY A 273 4.08 -9.40 11.24
CA GLY A 273 3.60 -10.44 10.33
C GLY A 273 4.11 -11.82 10.67
N SER A 274 3.77 -12.79 9.83
CA SER A 274 4.05 -14.22 10.06
C SER A 274 5.53 -14.56 10.16
N GLN A 275 6.40 -13.73 9.55
CA GLN A 275 7.86 -13.92 9.57
C GLN A 275 8.59 -13.05 10.61
N ARG A 276 7.88 -12.43 11.57
CA ARG A 276 8.50 -11.66 12.65
C ARG A 276 9.52 -12.48 13.43
N THR A 277 9.16 -13.70 13.81
CA THR A 277 10.05 -14.62 14.55
C THR A 277 11.34 -14.94 13.78
N LEU A 278 11.28 -15.01 12.44
CA LEU A 278 12.49 -15.23 11.61
C LEU A 278 13.46 -14.04 11.74
N VAL A 279 12.95 -12.82 11.77
CA VAL A 279 13.78 -11.61 11.98
C VAL A 279 14.38 -11.64 13.37
N GLU A 280 13.58 -11.89 14.41
CA GLU A 280 14.05 -11.96 15.81
C GLU A 280 15.14 -13.02 16.00
N GLN A 281 14.97 -14.21 15.43
CA GLN A 281 15.99 -15.28 15.44
C GLN A 281 17.27 -14.85 14.72
N THR A 282 17.15 -14.20 13.55
CA THR A 282 18.30 -13.72 12.79
C THR A 282 19.13 -12.70 13.60
N LEU A 283 18.45 -11.76 14.27
CA LEU A 283 19.11 -10.76 15.12
C LEU A 283 19.79 -11.42 16.32
N ALA A 284 19.16 -12.41 16.95
CA ALA A 284 19.74 -13.17 18.05
C ALA A 284 20.98 -14.00 17.63
N GLU A 285 20.95 -14.61 16.45
CA GLU A 285 22.08 -15.36 15.88
C GLU A 285 23.29 -14.42 15.63
N ILE A 286 23.07 -13.24 15.04
CA ILE A 286 24.11 -12.24 14.82
C ILE A 286 24.74 -11.81 16.15
N ALA A 287 23.91 -11.55 17.17
CA ALA A 287 24.35 -11.18 18.50
C ALA A 287 25.17 -12.32 19.19
N ALA A 288 24.74 -13.57 19.01
CA ALA A 288 25.42 -14.74 19.56
C ALA A 288 26.81 -14.97 18.94
N GLU A 289 27.03 -14.54 17.69
CA GLU A 289 28.34 -14.55 17.02
C GLU A 289 29.30 -13.45 17.55
N GLY A 290 28.85 -12.63 18.52
CA GLY A 290 29.65 -11.53 19.08
C GLY A 290 29.85 -10.36 18.10
N LYS A 291 29.08 -10.30 17.02
CA LYS A 291 29.10 -9.20 16.06
C LYS A 291 28.22 -8.05 16.56
N PRO A 292 28.62 -6.79 16.36
CA PRO A 292 27.75 -5.65 16.65
C PRO A 292 26.41 -5.77 15.95
N LEU A 293 25.32 -5.58 16.70
CA LEU A 293 23.98 -5.59 16.15
C LEU A 293 23.63 -4.19 15.61
N ASN A 294 23.77 -4.03 14.32
CA ASN A 294 23.45 -2.76 13.63
C ASN A 294 22.03 -2.77 13.07
N ALA A 295 21.06 -3.29 13.83
CA ALA A 295 19.66 -3.35 13.44
C ALA A 295 18.74 -3.37 14.64
N GLU A 296 17.54 -2.82 14.46
CA GLU A 296 16.45 -2.86 15.42
C GLU A 296 15.14 -3.31 14.75
N LEU A 297 14.32 -4.03 15.48
CA LEU A 297 12.98 -4.44 15.05
C LEU A 297 11.93 -3.67 15.87
N VAL A 298 11.13 -2.85 15.18
CA VAL A 298 10.13 -1.99 15.78
C VAL A 298 8.72 -2.32 15.28
N PRO A 299 7.68 -1.98 16.05
CA PRO A 299 6.31 -2.06 15.56
C PRO A 299 6.09 -1.21 14.30
N PRO A 300 4.99 -1.45 13.53
CA PRO A 300 4.64 -0.59 12.40
C PRO A 300 4.59 0.89 12.78
N ILE A 301 5.29 1.75 12.03
CA ILE A 301 5.35 3.18 12.28
C ILE A 301 4.11 3.85 11.65
N PHE A 302 3.27 4.42 12.49
CA PHE A 302 2.10 5.16 12.03
C PHE A 302 2.53 6.51 11.42
N GLY A 303 2.02 6.83 10.21
CA GLY A 303 2.38 8.06 9.51
C GLY A 303 3.83 8.06 9.00
N LEU A 304 4.36 6.89 8.65
CA LEU A 304 5.75 6.66 8.21
C LEU A 304 6.21 7.66 7.13
N ALA A 305 5.32 8.02 6.19
CA ALA A 305 5.64 8.98 5.14
C ALA A 305 6.20 10.31 5.69
N GLY A 306 5.73 10.75 6.87
CA GLY A 306 6.21 11.95 7.55
C GLY A 306 7.59 11.82 8.23
N TYR A 307 8.20 10.64 8.21
CA TYR A 307 9.51 10.38 8.85
C TYR A 307 10.57 9.89 7.86
N MET A 308 10.24 9.80 6.57
CA MET A 308 11.12 9.20 5.57
C MET A 308 12.44 9.90 5.42
N GLN A 309 12.49 11.24 5.55
CA GLN A 309 13.74 12.00 5.48
C GLN A 309 14.67 11.78 6.68
N SER A 310 14.25 11.07 7.71
CA SER A 310 15.14 10.66 8.81
C SER A 310 16.04 9.49 8.44
N PHE A 311 15.75 8.81 7.35
CA PHE A 311 16.53 7.67 6.84
C PHE A 311 17.31 8.07 5.60
N ASP A 312 18.34 7.29 5.28
CA ASP A 312 19.17 7.50 4.10
C ASP A 312 18.68 6.71 2.89
N TYR A 313 18.18 5.49 3.12
CA TYR A 313 17.62 4.63 2.08
C TYR A 313 16.46 3.78 2.61
N LEU A 314 15.49 3.50 1.73
CA LEU A 314 14.48 2.47 1.96
C LEU A 314 14.95 1.17 1.30
N PHE A 315 14.92 0.05 2.02
CA PHE A 315 15.25 -1.28 1.50
C PHE A 315 14.00 -2.11 1.26
N MET A 316 13.77 -2.50 0.01
CA MET A 316 12.58 -3.23 -0.43
C MET A 316 12.94 -4.46 -1.27
N PRO A 317 13.28 -5.60 -0.67
CA PRO A 317 13.56 -6.84 -1.37
C PRO A 317 12.30 -7.65 -1.71
N SER A 318 11.17 -6.96 -1.99
CA SER A 318 9.88 -7.61 -2.26
C SER A 318 9.96 -8.58 -3.44
N GLU A 319 9.30 -9.74 -3.31
CA GLU A 319 9.22 -10.74 -4.39
C GLU A 319 8.27 -10.31 -5.51
N PHE A 320 7.20 -9.63 -5.16
CA PHE A 320 6.25 -9.04 -6.11
C PHE A 320 5.42 -7.93 -5.44
N GLU A 321 4.96 -6.98 -6.25
CA GLU A 321 4.04 -5.90 -5.87
C GLU A 321 2.98 -5.71 -6.97
N GLY A 322 1.83 -5.12 -6.63
CA GLY A 322 0.87 -4.66 -7.65
C GLY A 322 1.34 -3.32 -8.26
N LEU A 323 1.47 -2.32 -7.40
CA LEU A 323 2.23 -1.09 -7.56
C LEU A 323 2.60 -0.65 -6.15
N SER A 324 3.90 -0.52 -5.86
CA SER A 324 4.36 -0.29 -4.50
C SER A 324 4.08 1.12 -4.02
N MET A 325 3.02 1.28 -3.20
CA MET A 325 2.70 2.56 -2.55
C MET A 325 3.87 3.08 -1.71
N LEU A 326 4.53 2.20 -0.95
CA LEU A 326 5.64 2.58 -0.09
C LEU A 326 6.85 3.11 -0.87
N SER A 327 7.18 2.51 -2.02
CA SER A 327 8.26 3.00 -2.89
C SER A 327 7.93 4.38 -3.47
N MET A 328 6.67 4.58 -3.90
CA MET A 328 6.22 5.88 -4.40
C MET A 328 6.24 6.95 -3.29
N GLU A 329 5.76 6.60 -2.09
CA GLU A 329 5.80 7.48 -0.91
C GLU A 329 7.24 7.84 -0.55
N ALA A 330 8.18 6.88 -0.56
CA ALA A 330 9.59 7.10 -0.29
C ALA A 330 10.20 8.06 -1.30
N SER A 331 10.04 7.79 -2.58
CA SER A 331 10.58 8.62 -3.66
C SER A 331 10.02 10.04 -3.60
N LEU A 332 8.71 10.20 -3.40
CA LEU A 332 8.06 11.50 -3.31
C LEU A 332 8.46 12.27 -2.04
N ASN A 333 8.76 11.58 -0.95
CA ASN A 333 9.25 12.16 0.30
C ASN A 333 10.78 12.13 0.42
N ARG A 334 11.50 12.04 -0.71
CA ARG A 334 12.96 12.23 -0.85
C ARG A 334 13.80 11.15 -0.19
N LEU A 335 13.29 9.93 -0.10
CA LEU A 335 14.02 8.76 0.39
C LEU A 335 14.29 7.82 -0.79
N PRO A 336 15.55 7.67 -1.27
CA PRO A 336 15.89 6.78 -2.36
C PRO A 336 15.71 5.30 -1.96
N VAL A 337 15.33 4.47 -2.92
CA VAL A 337 14.91 3.09 -2.68
C VAL A 337 15.95 2.09 -3.21
N ILE A 338 16.37 1.17 -2.36
CA ILE A 338 17.11 -0.04 -2.74
C ILE A 338 16.05 -1.12 -2.97
N ALA A 339 15.89 -1.60 -4.20
CA ALA A 339 14.74 -2.42 -4.56
C ALA A 339 15.14 -3.69 -5.33
N ASN A 340 14.33 -4.74 -5.20
CA ASN A 340 14.31 -5.82 -6.16
C ASN A 340 13.61 -5.37 -7.47
N ALA A 341 14.15 -5.78 -8.61
CA ALA A 341 13.59 -5.51 -9.94
C ALA A 341 12.36 -6.42 -10.22
N CYS A 342 11.41 -6.48 -9.29
CA CYS A 342 10.17 -7.22 -9.51
C CYS A 342 9.08 -6.32 -10.11
N PRO A 343 8.10 -6.92 -10.82
CA PRO A 343 6.94 -6.19 -11.33
C PRO A 343 6.22 -5.40 -10.23
N GLY A 344 5.72 -4.22 -10.56
CA GLY A 344 5.00 -3.33 -9.63
C GLY A 344 5.89 -2.59 -8.63
N LEU A 345 7.13 -3.02 -8.40
CA LEU A 345 8.13 -2.26 -7.64
C LEU A 345 9.06 -1.52 -8.61
N ALA A 346 9.59 -2.18 -9.62
CA ALA A 346 10.41 -1.55 -10.65
C ALA A 346 9.63 -0.44 -11.40
N ASP A 347 8.32 -0.61 -11.61
CA ASP A 347 7.44 0.40 -12.23
C ASP A 347 7.40 1.74 -11.46
N THR A 348 7.80 1.74 -10.18
CA THR A 348 7.79 2.94 -9.32
C THR A 348 9.12 3.71 -9.33
N LEU A 349 10.10 3.25 -10.09
CA LEU A 349 11.46 3.80 -10.13
C LEU A 349 11.88 4.12 -11.58
N PRO A 350 12.85 5.03 -11.79
CA PRO A 350 13.40 5.30 -13.12
C PRO A 350 13.95 4.03 -13.78
N ALA A 351 13.85 3.92 -15.10
CA ALA A 351 14.31 2.73 -15.84
C ALA A 351 15.82 2.45 -15.69
N ASP A 352 16.61 3.51 -15.47
CA ASP A 352 18.06 3.47 -15.26
C ASP A 352 18.44 3.49 -13.77
N TRP A 353 17.52 3.11 -12.87
CA TRP A 353 17.75 3.17 -11.44
C TRP A 353 18.87 2.25 -10.98
N SER A 354 19.97 2.83 -10.46
CA SER A 354 21.20 2.11 -10.14
C SER A 354 21.14 1.20 -8.90
N LEU A 355 20.12 1.39 -8.05
CA LEU A 355 19.93 0.62 -6.80
C LEU A 355 18.92 -0.53 -6.98
N LEU A 356 18.79 -1.07 -8.19
CA LEU A 356 17.99 -2.26 -8.47
C LEU A 356 18.83 -3.55 -8.38
N ALA A 357 18.29 -4.53 -7.65
CA ALA A 357 18.78 -5.90 -7.60
C ALA A 357 17.99 -6.75 -8.61
N HIS A 358 18.62 -7.22 -9.67
CA HIS A 358 17.92 -7.94 -10.74
C HIS A 358 17.62 -9.40 -10.43
N GLY A 359 18.39 -10.01 -9.53
CA GLY A 359 18.24 -11.41 -9.13
C GLY A 359 17.61 -11.62 -7.75
N ASN A 360 17.28 -10.57 -7.01
CA ASN A 360 16.87 -10.62 -5.60
C ASN A 360 17.77 -11.51 -4.73
N ASN A 361 19.06 -11.51 -5.00
CA ASN A 361 20.07 -12.36 -4.37
C ASN A 361 21.13 -11.56 -3.61
N ILE A 362 21.91 -12.26 -2.79
CA ILE A 362 22.90 -11.63 -1.91
C ILE A 362 24.01 -10.91 -2.68
N ASP A 363 24.40 -11.40 -3.84
CA ASP A 363 25.51 -10.80 -4.60
C ASP A 363 25.09 -9.46 -5.21
N ASP A 364 23.84 -9.35 -5.70
CA ASP A 364 23.28 -8.07 -6.14
C ASP A 364 23.25 -7.06 -5.00
N TYR A 365 22.74 -7.46 -3.83
CA TYR A 365 22.69 -6.56 -2.67
C TYR A 365 24.07 -6.22 -2.13
N ARG A 366 25.03 -7.16 -2.11
CA ARG A 366 26.43 -6.88 -1.74
C ARG A 366 27.01 -5.79 -2.64
N ARG A 367 26.81 -5.90 -3.95
CA ARG A 367 27.25 -4.87 -4.91
C ARG A 367 26.61 -3.52 -4.59
N ILE A 368 25.30 -3.47 -4.35
CA ILE A 368 24.58 -2.22 -4.06
C ILE A 368 25.06 -1.63 -2.73
N PHE A 369 25.10 -2.39 -1.63
CA PHE A 369 25.52 -1.87 -0.33
C PHE A 369 26.97 -1.40 -0.32
N ASN A 370 27.87 -1.99 -1.11
CA ASN A 370 29.23 -1.50 -1.27
C ASN A 370 29.32 -0.17 -2.01
N LEU A 371 28.36 0.17 -2.85
CA LEU A 371 28.30 1.46 -3.55
C LEU A 371 27.75 2.60 -2.66
N LEU A 372 26.85 2.30 -1.71
CA LEU A 372 26.13 3.33 -0.95
C LEU A 372 27.01 4.37 -0.25
N PRO A 373 28.15 4.01 0.42
CA PRO A 373 28.97 4.99 1.12
C PRO A 373 29.60 6.05 0.21
N THR A 374 29.75 5.75 -1.08
CA THR A 374 30.35 6.66 -2.08
C THR A 374 29.33 7.20 -3.07
N ALA A 375 28.09 6.75 -3.01
CA ALA A 375 27.02 7.19 -3.92
C ALA A 375 26.64 8.66 -3.68
N ASN A 376 26.38 9.37 -4.77
CA ASN A 376 25.78 10.70 -4.67
C ASN A 376 24.28 10.60 -4.31
N ARG A 377 24.00 10.47 -2.99
CA ARG A 377 22.65 10.34 -2.48
C ARG A 377 21.73 11.49 -2.93
N ASN A 378 22.25 12.71 -2.98
CA ASN A 378 21.43 13.85 -3.42
C ASN A 378 20.97 13.71 -4.87
N ALA A 379 21.84 13.25 -5.77
CA ALA A 379 21.48 12.97 -7.16
C ALA A 379 20.41 11.87 -7.25
N LEU A 380 20.58 10.76 -6.53
CA LEU A 380 19.61 9.66 -6.45
C LEU A 380 18.27 10.16 -5.91
N THR A 381 18.29 10.94 -4.85
CA THR A 381 17.08 11.54 -4.27
C THR A 381 16.33 12.42 -5.28
N GLN A 382 17.04 13.28 -6.00
CA GLN A 382 16.43 14.16 -7.00
C GLN A 382 15.87 13.38 -8.19
N GLN A 383 16.58 12.37 -8.66
CA GLN A 383 16.14 11.50 -9.76
C GLN A 383 14.83 10.77 -9.38
N ALA A 384 14.79 10.10 -8.22
CA ALA A 384 13.61 9.39 -7.73
C ALA A 384 12.43 10.34 -7.49
N TYR A 385 12.70 11.50 -6.85
CA TYR A 385 11.67 12.51 -6.59
C TYR A 385 11.05 13.09 -7.87
N ALA A 386 11.87 13.49 -8.84
CA ALA A 386 11.37 14.03 -10.11
C ALA A 386 10.48 13.02 -10.83
N PHE A 387 10.92 11.76 -10.91
CA PHE A 387 10.16 10.67 -11.50
C PHE A 387 8.82 10.43 -10.77
N ALA A 388 8.86 10.35 -9.43
CA ALA A 388 7.67 10.10 -8.64
C ALA A 388 6.68 11.27 -8.70
N LYS A 389 7.16 12.51 -8.69
CA LYS A 389 6.33 13.72 -8.73
C LYS A 389 5.55 13.82 -10.04
N GLU A 390 6.19 13.50 -11.16
CA GLU A 390 5.55 13.51 -12.47
C GLU A 390 4.46 12.44 -12.60
N ARG A 391 4.71 11.22 -12.07
CA ARG A 391 3.87 10.06 -12.33
C ARG A 391 2.89 9.73 -11.22
N PHE A 392 3.28 9.91 -9.96
CA PHE A 392 2.62 9.35 -8.78
C PHE A 392 2.09 10.39 -7.79
N SER A 393 2.02 11.66 -8.14
CA SER A 393 1.38 12.63 -7.25
C SER A 393 -0.14 12.40 -7.20
N VAL A 394 -0.73 12.60 -6.02
CA VAL A 394 -2.20 12.53 -5.85
C VAL A 394 -2.89 13.47 -6.84
N ARG A 395 -2.34 14.66 -7.05
CA ARG A 395 -2.89 15.65 -7.97
C ARG A 395 -2.92 15.14 -9.41
N THR A 396 -1.81 14.56 -9.90
CA THR A 396 -1.74 14.00 -11.25
C THR A 396 -2.76 12.87 -11.44
N MET A 397 -2.89 11.99 -10.43
CA MET A 397 -3.89 10.92 -10.45
C MET A 397 -5.31 11.49 -10.51
N GLN A 398 -5.64 12.44 -9.64
CA GLN A 398 -6.95 13.08 -9.60
C GLN A 398 -7.32 13.74 -10.94
N GLU A 399 -6.43 14.56 -11.51
CA GLU A 399 -6.62 15.24 -12.80
C GLU A 399 -6.90 14.24 -13.93
N ARG A 400 -6.17 13.10 -13.97
CA ARG A 400 -6.36 12.04 -14.97
C ARG A 400 -7.70 11.31 -14.81
N TYR A 401 -8.10 10.95 -13.57
CA TYR A 401 -9.40 10.33 -13.33
C TYR A 401 -10.54 11.29 -13.63
N GLU A 402 -10.43 12.57 -13.28
CA GLU A 402 -11.44 13.57 -13.58
C GLU A 402 -11.62 13.78 -15.08
N ALA A 403 -10.52 13.83 -15.83
CA ALA A 403 -10.57 13.87 -17.28
C ALA A 403 -11.25 12.61 -17.84
N TRP A 404 -10.95 11.44 -17.27
CA TRP A 404 -11.59 10.18 -17.64
C TRP A 404 -13.10 10.19 -17.36
N TYR A 405 -13.53 10.70 -16.19
CA TYR A 405 -14.95 10.80 -15.87
C TYR A 405 -15.72 11.74 -16.79
N LYS A 406 -15.10 12.85 -17.21
CA LYS A 406 -15.68 13.86 -18.11
C LYS A 406 -15.68 13.44 -19.57
N ALA A 407 -14.77 12.55 -19.99
CA ALA A 407 -14.70 12.08 -21.36
C ALA A 407 -16.05 11.48 -21.79
N GLU A 408 -16.49 11.80 -23.00
CA GLU A 408 -17.74 11.26 -23.56
C GLU A 408 -17.70 9.73 -23.59
N ARG A 409 -18.87 9.13 -23.41
CA ARG A 409 -19.02 7.69 -23.61
C ARG A 409 -18.81 7.40 -25.08
N SER A 410 -17.87 6.53 -25.38
CA SER A 410 -17.88 5.85 -26.69
C SER A 410 -19.17 5.02 -26.72
N ILE A 411 -20.18 5.57 -27.39
CA ILE A 411 -21.41 4.83 -27.66
C ILE A 411 -21.02 3.82 -28.74
N CYS A 412 -20.80 2.57 -28.34
CA CYS A 412 -20.81 1.42 -29.26
C CYS A 412 -22.22 0.89 -29.41
#